data_c092d0fbe8945d87e7b499ea558df7f4
#
_entry.id   c092d0fbe8945d87e7b499ea558df7f4
#
_cell.length_a   1.000
_cell.length_b   1.000
_cell.length_c   1.000
_cell.angle_alpha   90.00
_cell.angle_beta   90.00
_cell.angle_gamma   90.00
#
_symmetry.space_group_name_H-M   'P 1'
#
loop_
_entity.id
_entity.type
_entity.pdbx_description
1 polymer ?
#
loop_
_entity_poly.entity_id
_entity_poly.type
_entity_poly.pdbx_seq_one_letter_code
_entity_poly.pdbx_strand_id
1 'polypeptide(L)'
;MTSRDRRGFLQVTGGAAAAGLLGAGRAGAADARARVVLVRRREVLGADGRVNGPVIHQMLNEAVAALLGEKDAAPAWRRVVKPSDVVGVKSNVWTPLPTPPALEQAIREELERAGVRPENVAVDDRGVRSSPVFQRMTALVNVRPMRTHAWSGLGTCLKNVIMFTDNPPDYHGDSCATLGAIWQKPPVAGKVRLNVLVMLTPQFHSVGPHSFAKELTWPYYGLLVGLQPVPVDATGARILQAKRRQHFGADRPISPSPHHIEIAGSRYGLGPSDPAQIDLVRLGLAEDALV
;
A
#
# COMPACT_ATOMS: atom_id res chain seq x y z
N MET A 1 -16.29 10.16 -75.18
CA MET A 1 -15.42 11.24 -75.71
C MET A 1 -14.53 11.69 -74.57
N THR A 2 -13.32 11.23 -74.63
CA THR A 2 -12.05 11.99 -74.57
C THR A 2 -11.75 12.67 -73.25
N SER A 3 -10.72 12.48 -72.54
CA SER A 3 -9.33 12.01 -72.76
C SER A 3 -8.37 12.80 -71.84
N ARG A 4 -7.45 12.08 -71.27
CA ARG A 4 -6.08 12.52 -70.87
C ARG A 4 -5.92 13.35 -69.58
N ASP A 5 -5.28 12.79 -68.55
CA ASP A 5 -3.85 12.46 -68.38
C ASP A 5 -2.94 13.71 -68.14
N ARG A 6 -2.32 13.78 -66.98
CA ARG A 6 -0.87 14.00 -66.89
C ARG A 6 -0.38 14.04 -65.41
N ARG A 7 0.58 13.18 -65.22
CA ARG A 7 1.53 13.03 -64.13
C ARG A 7 2.21 14.34 -63.67
N GLY A 8 2.44 14.47 -62.39
CA GLY A 8 3.39 15.38 -61.83
C GLY A 8 4.15 14.77 -60.68
N PHE A 9 5.28 14.18 -61.01
CA PHE A 9 6.29 13.58 -60.10
C PHE A 9 7.05 14.74 -59.44
N LEU A 10 7.12 14.78 -58.10
CA LEU A 10 8.14 15.54 -57.44
C LEU A 10 8.71 14.70 -56.27
N GLN A 11 9.87 14.12 -56.54
CA GLN A 11 10.82 13.62 -55.55
C GLN A 11 11.36 14.82 -54.76
N VAL A 12 11.36 14.73 -53.44
CA VAL A 12 12.31 15.46 -52.61
C VAL A 12 13.00 14.43 -51.71
N THR A 13 14.26 14.27 -52.03
CA THR A 13 15.26 13.54 -51.28
C THR A 13 15.70 14.33 -50.05
N GLY A 14 16.02 13.63 -48.98
CA GLY A 14 17.04 14.06 -48.05
C GLY A 14 16.57 14.24 -46.61
N GLY A 15 17.09 13.41 -45.70
CA GLY A 15 17.03 13.64 -44.28
C GLY A 15 17.05 12.36 -43.44
N ALA A 16 18.04 11.50 -43.64
CA ALA A 16 18.41 10.50 -42.63
C ALA A 16 19.15 11.20 -41.51
N ALA A 17 18.65 11.08 -40.27
CA ALA A 17 19.45 11.02 -39.04
C ALA A 17 18.56 11.33 -37.81
N ALA A 18 18.02 10.30 -37.15
CA ALA A 18 17.74 10.25 -35.72
C ALA A 18 17.18 8.86 -35.32
N ALA A 19 17.90 7.83 -35.76
CA ALA A 19 17.74 6.50 -35.15
C ALA A 19 18.97 6.25 -34.27
N GLY A 20 18.79 6.39 -32.99
CA GLY A 20 19.84 6.09 -32.04
C GLY A 20 19.67 6.83 -30.73
N LEU A 21 18.85 6.29 -29.83
CA LEU A 21 18.96 6.42 -28.37
C LEU A 21 17.66 5.91 -27.68
N LEU A 22 17.19 4.72 -28.06
CA LEU A 22 16.16 3.98 -27.31
C LEU A 22 16.55 2.49 -27.24
N GLY A 23 17.74 2.22 -26.73
CA GLY A 23 18.25 0.86 -26.67
C GLY A 23 19.23 0.62 -25.54
N ALA A 24 19.00 1.19 -24.36
CA ALA A 24 19.75 0.77 -23.17
C ALA A 24 18.90 1.09 -21.92
N GLY A 25 18.23 0.11 -21.35
CA GLY A 25 17.57 0.29 -20.07
C GLY A 25 16.38 -0.61 -19.79
N ARG A 26 16.23 -1.76 -20.45
CA ARG A 26 15.13 -2.69 -20.13
C ARG A 26 15.57 -4.11 -19.76
N ALA A 27 16.85 -4.35 -19.64
CA ALA A 27 17.39 -5.68 -19.32
C ALA A 27 17.66 -5.91 -17.81
N GLY A 28 17.14 -5.10 -16.90
CA GLY A 28 17.38 -5.23 -15.46
C GLY A 28 16.15 -5.24 -14.56
N ALA A 29 14.93 -5.12 -15.11
CA ALA A 29 13.71 -4.98 -14.28
C ALA A 29 12.89 -6.27 -14.11
N ALA A 30 13.25 -7.37 -14.79
CA ALA A 30 12.43 -8.60 -14.80
C ALA A 30 12.70 -9.54 -13.61
N ASP A 31 13.76 -9.31 -12.80
CA ASP A 31 14.18 -10.22 -11.72
C ASP A 31 14.21 -9.60 -10.32
N ALA A 32 13.88 -8.32 -10.15
CA ALA A 32 13.87 -7.70 -8.85
C ALA A 32 12.55 -8.02 -8.11
N ARG A 33 12.66 -8.89 -7.08
CA ARG A 33 11.54 -9.20 -6.17
C ARG A 33 10.98 -7.92 -5.53
N ALA A 34 9.66 -7.89 -5.32
CA ALA A 34 8.99 -6.77 -4.66
C ALA A 34 9.39 -6.71 -3.18
N ARG A 35 10.07 -5.65 -2.76
CA ARG A 35 10.49 -5.53 -1.36
C ARG A 35 9.34 -5.14 -0.45
N VAL A 36 9.23 -5.87 0.67
CA VAL A 36 8.36 -5.60 1.80
C VAL A 36 9.21 -5.62 3.07
N VAL A 37 9.04 -4.65 3.94
CA VAL A 37 9.72 -4.61 5.23
C VAL A 37 8.73 -4.89 6.34
N LEU A 38 9.02 -5.90 7.16
CA LEU A 38 8.36 -6.18 8.42
C LEU A 38 9.25 -5.67 9.55
N VAL A 39 8.82 -4.65 10.28
CA VAL A 39 9.49 -4.17 11.48
C VAL A 39 8.62 -4.48 12.70
N ARG A 40 9.22 -5.05 13.76
CA ARG A 40 8.51 -5.44 14.98
C ARG A 40 9.29 -5.03 16.23
N ARG A 41 8.59 -4.40 17.20
CA ARG A 41 9.16 -4.01 18.50
C ARG A 41 8.12 -4.16 19.61
N ARG A 42 8.43 -4.89 20.68
CA ARG A 42 7.48 -5.06 21.81
C ARG A 42 7.12 -3.74 22.46
N GLU A 43 8.08 -2.85 22.54
CA GLU A 43 8.01 -1.53 23.19
C GLU A 43 7.07 -0.55 22.48
N VAL A 44 6.56 -0.91 21.28
CA VAL A 44 5.56 -0.12 20.54
C VAL A 44 4.21 -0.07 21.25
N LEU A 45 3.93 -1.07 22.11
CA LEU A 45 2.74 -1.08 22.97
C LEU A 45 3.18 -1.03 24.44
N GLY A 46 2.64 -0.07 25.18
CA GLY A 46 2.76 -0.02 26.63
C GLY A 46 1.98 -1.16 27.31
N ALA A 47 2.21 -1.37 28.58
CA ALA A 47 1.49 -2.35 29.40
C ALA A 47 -0.04 -2.08 29.42
N ASP A 48 -0.45 -0.83 29.26
CA ASP A 48 -1.84 -0.37 29.15
C ASP A 48 -2.41 -0.52 27.72
N GLY A 49 -1.64 -1.06 26.78
CA GLY A 49 -2.00 -1.22 25.38
C GLY A 49 -1.93 0.07 24.55
N ARG A 50 -1.47 1.18 25.13
CA ARG A 50 -1.28 2.44 24.39
C ARG A 50 -0.06 2.34 23.48
N VAL A 51 -0.17 3.00 22.33
CA VAL A 51 0.94 3.07 21.36
C VAL A 51 2.00 4.05 21.85
N ASN A 52 3.24 3.58 21.88
CA ASN A 52 4.41 4.39 22.18
C ASN A 52 4.82 5.20 20.92
N GLY A 53 4.55 6.51 20.93
CA GLY A 53 4.77 7.41 19.79
C GLY A 53 6.23 7.42 19.30
N PRO A 54 7.23 7.64 20.15
CA PRO A 54 8.63 7.56 19.75
C PRO A 54 9.03 6.23 19.10
N VAL A 55 8.56 5.10 19.66
CA VAL A 55 8.90 3.77 19.13
C VAL A 55 8.26 3.52 17.77
N ILE A 56 6.97 3.86 17.60
CA ILE A 56 6.30 3.65 16.29
C ILE A 56 6.90 4.55 15.21
N HIS A 57 7.32 5.77 15.56
CA HIS A 57 8.02 6.67 14.67
C HIS A 57 9.38 6.09 14.22
N GLN A 58 10.16 5.57 15.17
CA GLN A 58 11.41 4.89 14.87
C GLN A 58 11.18 3.67 13.96
N MET A 59 10.20 2.82 14.26
CA MET A 59 9.85 1.66 13.43
C MET A 59 9.51 2.07 12.00
N LEU A 60 8.70 3.12 11.83
CA LEU A 60 8.34 3.65 10.51
C LEU A 60 9.58 4.08 9.73
N ASN A 61 10.47 4.83 10.36
CA ASN A 61 11.69 5.36 9.76
C ASN A 61 12.66 4.25 9.37
N GLU A 62 12.88 3.27 10.23
CA GLU A 62 13.70 2.10 9.93
C GLU A 62 13.13 1.30 8.74
N ALA A 63 11.80 1.12 8.73
CA ALA A 63 11.15 0.39 7.66
C ALA A 63 11.26 1.12 6.30
N VAL A 64 11.07 2.44 6.26
CA VAL A 64 11.17 3.23 5.03
C VAL A 64 12.62 3.28 4.53
N ALA A 65 13.59 3.43 5.44
CA ALA A 65 15.02 3.38 5.08
C ALA A 65 15.40 2.02 4.48
N ALA A 66 15.06 0.91 5.14
CA ALA A 66 15.33 -0.44 4.65
C ALA A 66 14.61 -0.75 3.33
N LEU A 67 13.36 -0.28 3.18
CA LEU A 67 12.57 -0.46 1.97
C LEU A 67 13.28 0.13 0.75
N LEU A 68 13.89 1.30 0.90
CA LEU A 68 14.54 2.04 -0.16
C LEU A 68 16.06 1.81 -0.24
N GLY A 69 16.61 0.97 0.65
CA GLY A 69 18.04 0.67 0.68
C GLY A 69 18.91 1.84 1.15
N GLU A 70 18.33 2.73 1.96
CA GLU A 70 19.02 3.85 2.56
C GLU A 70 19.51 3.51 3.98
N LYS A 71 20.57 4.15 4.42
CA LYS A 71 21.07 4.01 5.79
C LYS A 71 20.22 4.80 6.78
N ASP A 72 19.70 5.94 6.35
CA ASP A 72 18.97 6.91 7.18
C ASP A 72 17.58 7.19 6.61
N ALA A 73 16.65 7.56 7.48
CA ALA A 73 15.28 7.85 7.11
C ALA A 73 15.16 9.10 6.23
N ALA A 74 15.90 10.17 6.52
CA ALA A 74 15.76 11.45 5.82
C ALA A 74 15.99 11.36 4.30
N PRO A 75 17.07 10.70 3.78
CA PRO A 75 17.18 10.47 2.34
C PRO A 75 16.09 9.56 1.80
N ALA A 76 15.65 8.55 2.56
CA ALA A 76 14.60 7.65 2.14
C ALA A 76 13.26 8.39 1.94
N TRP A 77 12.84 9.24 2.90
CA TRP A 77 11.61 10.01 2.78
C TRP A 77 11.64 11.00 1.61
N ARG A 78 12.79 11.59 1.28
CA ARG A 78 12.96 12.44 0.07
C ARG A 78 12.83 11.67 -1.24
N ARG A 79 12.90 10.32 -1.21
CA ARG A 79 12.57 9.46 -2.36
C ARG A 79 11.08 9.09 -2.40
N VAL A 80 10.40 9.09 -1.25
CA VAL A 80 8.95 8.87 -1.17
C VAL A 80 8.19 10.07 -1.70
N VAL A 81 8.58 11.29 -1.28
CA VAL A 81 7.90 12.55 -1.66
C VAL A 81 8.90 13.64 -2.04
N LYS A 82 8.39 14.62 -2.79
CA LYS A 82 9.12 15.85 -3.16
C LYS A 82 8.55 17.05 -2.42
N PRO A 83 9.34 18.12 -2.17
CA PRO A 83 8.86 19.33 -1.52
C PRO A 83 7.66 20.00 -2.24
N SER A 84 7.53 19.80 -3.56
CA SER A 84 6.42 20.31 -4.37
C SER A 84 5.15 19.46 -4.31
N ASP A 85 5.19 18.29 -3.67
CA ASP A 85 4.01 17.41 -3.60
C ASP A 85 2.89 17.97 -2.73
N VAL A 86 1.69 17.59 -3.08
CA VAL A 86 0.49 17.69 -2.25
C VAL A 86 0.17 16.27 -1.81
N VAL A 87 0.25 15.99 -0.51
CA VAL A 87 0.24 14.63 0.00
C VAL A 87 -1.03 14.33 0.78
N GLY A 88 -1.81 13.37 0.28
CA GLY A 88 -2.87 12.73 1.06
C GLY A 88 -2.30 11.57 1.88
N VAL A 89 -2.65 11.50 3.15
CA VAL A 89 -2.43 10.31 3.99
C VAL A 89 -3.78 9.64 4.20
N LYS A 90 -4.03 8.56 3.43
CA LYS A 90 -5.27 7.79 3.56
C LYS A 90 -5.20 6.90 4.78
N SER A 91 -5.88 7.29 5.83
CA SER A 91 -5.98 6.60 7.10
C SER A 91 -7.18 5.65 7.17
N ASN A 92 -7.48 5.12 8.35
CA ASN A 92 -8.66 4.31 8.64
C ASN A 92 -9.18 4.61 10.06
N VAL A 93 -10.41 5.12 10.16
CA VAL A 93 -11.04 5.55 11.42
C VAL A 93 -12.05 4.54 11.97
N TRP A 94 -11.98 3.27 11.56
CA TRP A 94 -12.89 2.27 12.13
C TRP A 94 -12.62 2.09 13.63
N THR A 95 -13.58 2.56 14.44
CA THR A 95 -13.41 2.77 15.88
C THR A 95 -12.81 1.60 16.67
N PRO A 96 -13.18 0.32 16.43
CA PRO A 96 -12.59 -0.77 17.20
C PRO A 96 -11.09 -0.97 16.95
N LEU A 97 -10.59 -0.62 15.75
CA LEU A 97 -9.18 -0.77 15.38
C LEU A 97 -8.78 0.33 14.38
N PRO A 98 -8.67 1.59 14.83
CA PRO A 98 -8.28 2.69 13.95
C PRO A 98 -6.76 2.69 13.69
N THR A 99 -6.33 3.42 12.66
CA THR A 99 -4.92 3.78 12.53
C THR A 99 -4.49 4.54 13.79
N PRO A 100 -3.37 4.18 14.42
CA PRO A 100 -2.90 4.89 15.61
C PRO A 100 -2.59 6.36 15.30
N PRO A 101 -3.12 7.33 16.06
CA PRO A 101 -2.81 8.76 15.87
C PRO A 101 -1.31 9.06 15.91
N ALA A 102 -0.56 8.33 16.74
CA ALA A 102 0.89 8.48 16.81
C ALA A 102 1.60 8.10 15.49
N LEU A 103 1.07 7.13 14.74
CA LEU A 103 1.60 6.77 13.42
C LEU A 103 1.23 7.83 12.37
N GLU A 104 0.01 8.33 12.40
CA GLU A 104 -0.43 9.43 11.52
C GLU A 104 0.43 10.67 11.72
N GLN A 105 0.72 11.01 12.98
CA GLN A 105 1.60 12.12 13.33
C GLN A 105 3.03 11.87 12.85
N ALA A 106 3.58 10.68 13.06
CA ALA A 106 4.91 10.31 12.58
C ALA A 106 5.03 10.46 11.05
N ILE A 107 4.02 9.99 10.29
CA ILE A 107 3.98 10.15 8.85
C ILE A 107 3.98 11.64 8.47
N ARG A 108 3.12 12.45 9.10
CA ARG A 108 3.06 13.90 8.84
C ARG A 108 4.40 14.58 9.08
N GLU A 109 5.03 14.31 10.21
CA GLU A 109 6.33 14.90 10.57
C GLU A 109 7.41 14.55 9.54
N GLU A 110 7.46 13.32 9.07
CA GLU A 110 8.46 12.91 8.07
C GLU A 110 8.20 13.52 6.69
N LEU A 111 6.93 13.70 6.30
CA LEU A 111 6.58 14.42 5.08
C LEU A 111 7.04 15.89 5.16
N GLU A 112 6.83 16.54 6.30
CA GLU A 112 7.27 17.92 6.54
C GLU A 112 8.80 18.02 6.59
N ARG A 113 9.49 17.07 7.24
CA ARG A 113 10.98 16.98 7.22
C ARG A 113 11.54 16.73 5.82
N ALA A 114 10.80 16.04 4.97
CA ALA A 114 11.15 15.86 3.55
C ALA A 114 10.92 17.12 2.71
N GLY A 115 10.36 18.19 3.30
CA GLY A 115 10.18 19.51 2.68
C GLY A 115 8.77 19.77 2.16
N VAL A 116 7.80 18.86 2.36
CA VAL A 116 6.40 19.12 2.00
C VAL A 116 5.83 20.15 2.96
N ARG A 117 5.18 21.20 2.42
CA ARG A 117 4.59 22.25 3.25
C ARG A 117 3.40 21.71 4.06
N PRO A 118 3.23 22.09 5.33
CA PRO A 118 2.16 21.59 6.20
C PRO A 118 0.75 21.73 5.62
N GLU A 119 0.45 22.85 4.91
CA GLU A 119 -0.83 23.09 4.24
C GLU A 119 -1.07 22.17 3.03
N ASN A 120 -0.06 21.47 2.56
CA ASN A 120 -0.13 20.49 1.50
C ASN A 120 -0.26 19.05 2.03
N VAL A 121 -0.36 18.84 3.34
CA VAL A 121 -0.52 17.51 3.95
C VAL A 121 -1.89 17.41 4.61
N ALA A 122 -2.67 16.38 4.26
CA ALA A 122 -3.91 16.05 4.96
C ALA A 122 -3.97 14.55 5.29
N VAL A 123 -4.44 14.25 6.50
CA VAL A 123 -4.73 12.89 6.95
C VAL A 123 -6.25 12.74 7.03
N ASP A 124 -6.82 11.77 6.32
CA ASP A 124 -8.27 11.54 6.33
C ASP A 124 -8.60 10.10 5.94
N ASP A 125 -9.80 9.65 6.31
CA ASP A 125 -10.38 8.37 5.87
C ASP A 125 -11.62 8.59 4.99
N ARG A 126 -12.67 9.15 5.59
CA ARG A 126 -13.99 9.24 4.96
C ARG A 126 -14.19 10.53 4.17
N GLY A 127 -13.45 11.58 4.49
CA GLY A 127 -13.51 12.89 3.85
C GLY A 127 -12.63 13.04 2.59
N VAL A 128 -11.95 11.99 2.13
CA VAL A 128 -10.97 12.06 1.02
C VAL A 128 -11.53 12.64 -0.28
N ARG A 129 -12.84 12.54 -0.52
CA ARG A 129 -13.48 13.06 -1.73
C ARG A 129 -13.82 14.54 -1.63
N SER A 130 -14.02 15.07 -0.43
CA SER A 130 -14.37 16.48 -0.16
C SER A 130 -13.18 17.32 0.29
N SER A 131 -12.10 16.69 0.76
CA SER A 131 -10.88 17.38 1.21
C SER A 131 -10.17 18.10 0.07
N PRO A 132 -9.91 19.43 0.16
CA PRO A 132 -9.21 20.17 -0.88
C PRO A 132 -7.79 19.65 -1.15
N VAL A 133 -7.12 19.09 -0.13
CA VAL A 133 -5.78 18.49 -0.30
C VAL A 133 -5.88 17.20 -1.12
N PHE A 134 -6.81 16.29 -0.79
CA PHE A 134 -6.98 15.05 -1.53
C PHE A 134 -7.45 15.27 -2.98
N GLN A 135 -8.25 16.32 -3.24
CA GLN A 135 -8.71 16.64 -4.59
C GLN A 135 -7.56 17.06 -5.52
N ARG A 136 -6.52 17.73 -4.97
CA ARG A 136 -5.34 18.19 -5.71
C ARG A 136 -4.07 17.38 -5.45
N MET A 137 -4.14 16.26 -4.71
CA MET A 137 -2.97 15.49 -4.32
C MET A 137 -2.18 14.94 -5.51
N THR A 138 -0.88 14.98 -5.37
CA THR A 138 0.10 14.42 -6.32
C THR A 138 0.77 13.14 -5.79
N ALA A 139 0.71 12.95 -4.47
CA ALA A 139 1.24 11.77 -3.78
C ALA A 139 0.24 11.28 -2.72
N LEU A 140 0.23 9.97 -2.47
CA LEU A 140 -0.64 9.30 -1.51
C LEU A 140 0.18 8.34 -0.65
N VAL A 141 0.11 8.49 0.67
CA VAL A 141 0.54 7.49 1.64
C VAL A 141 -0.71 6.75 2.12
N ASN A 142 -0.71 5.44 1.98
CA ASN A 142 -1.85 4.59 2.33
C ASN A 142 -1.53 3.81 3.61
N VAL A 143 -2.28 4.06 4.68
CA VAL A 143 -2.06 3.45 6.00
C VAL A 143 -3.34 2.86 6.55
N ARG A 144 -3.28 1.60 7.02
CA ARG A 144 -4.46 0.89 7.52
C ARG A 144 -4.09 -0.23 8.50
N PRO A 145 -4.85 -0.41 9.60
CA PRO A 145 -4.79 -1.60 10.44
C PRO A 145 -5.32 -2.84 9.71
N MET A 146 -4.61 -3.96 9.92
CA MET A 146 -5.02 -5.25 9.40
C MET A 146 -6.06 -5.92 10.27
N ARG A 147 -7.09 -6.48 9.63
CA ARG A 147 -8.12 -7.28 10.29
C ARG A 147 -8.87 -8.17 9.31
N THR A 148 -9.59 -9.16 9.84
CA THR A 148 -10.62 -9.86 9.06
C THR A 148 -11.74 -8.92 8.64
N HIS A 149 -12.43 -9.24 7.54
CA HIS A 149 -13.46 -8.39 6.96
C HIS A 149 -14.56 -9.21 6.26
N ALA A 150 -15.83 -8.88 6.51
CA ALA A 150 -16.99 -9.65 6.04
C ALA A 150 -17.06 -9.80 4.51
N TRP A 151 -16.72 -8.76 3.75
CA TRP A 151 -16.88 -8.77 2.30
C TRP A 151 -15.61 -9.18 1.55
N SER A 152 -14.44 -8.93 2.10
CA SER A 152 -13.16 -9.16 1.42
C SER A 152 -12.27 -10.20 2.09
N GLY A 153 -12.77 -10.87 3.13
CA GLY A 153 -11.95 -11.72 3.99
C GLY A 153 -10.98 -10.92 4.86
N LEU A 154 -10.27 -9.98 4.26
CA LEU A 154 -9.29 -9.10 4.92
C LEU A 154 -9.54 -7.63 4.62
N GLY A 155 -9.38 -6.79 5.64
CA GLY A 155 -9.26 -5.35 5.51
C GLY A 155 -7.78 -4.95 5.53
N THR A 156 -7.25 -4.57 4.35
CA THR A 156 -5.84 -4.33 4.09
C THR A 156 -5.63 -3.07 3.25
N CYS A 157 -4.41 -2.80 2.79
CA CYS A 157 -4.07 -1.63 1.97
C CYS A 157 -4.91 -1.52 0.71
N LEU A 158 -5.14 -2.65 0.00
CA LEU A 158 -5.96 -2.68 -1.22
C LEU A 158 -7.36 -2.16 -0.97
N LYS A 159 -7.98 -2.57 0.16
CA LYS A 159 -9.34 -2.15 0.47
C LYS A 159 -9.44 -0.71 0.99
N ASN A 160 -8.36 -0.13 1.48
CA ASN A 160 -8.39 1.19 2.11
C ASN A 160 -8.80 2.31 1.15
N VAL A 161 -8.49 2.17 -0.14
CA VAL A 161 -8.79 3.16 -1.17
C VAL A 161 -10.25 3.16 -1.65
N ILE A 162 -11.10 2.28 -1.12
CA ILE A 162 -12.51 2.19 -1.50
C ILE A 162 -13.27 3.52 -1.29
N MET A 163 -12.82 4.33 -0.33
CA MET A 163 -13.43 5.64 -0.02
C MET A 163 -13.19 6.70 -1.10
N PHE A 164 -12.33 6.43 -2.10
CA PHE A 164 -12.19 7.30 -3.27
C PHE A 164 -13.25 7.06 -4.35
N THR A 165 -14.13 6.09 -4.17
CA THR A 165 -15.22 5.79 -5.10
C THR A 165 -16.52 6.47 -4.68
N ASP A 166 -17.39 6.75 -5.68
CA ASP A 166 -18.70 7.34 -5.44
C ASP A 166 -19.64 6.38 -4.70
N ASN A 167 -19.57 5.11 -5.07
CA ASN A 167 -20.39 4.05 -4.50
C ASN A 167 -19.54 2.85 -4.05
N PRO A 168 -19.03 2.84 -2.81
CA PRO A 168 -18.25 1.72 -2.27
C PRO A 168 -18.90 0.33 -2.39
N PRO A 169 -20.25 0.17 -2.26
CA PRO A 169 -20.93 -1.11 -2.45
C PRO A 169 -20.65 -1.80 -3.78
N ASP A 170 -20.41 -1.08 -4.88
CA ASP A 170 -20.13 -1.65 -6.21
C ASP A 170 -18.89 -2.54 -6.24
N TYR A 171 -18.01 -2.38 -5.24
CA TYR A 171 -16.74 -3.11 -5.11
C TYR A 171 -16.79 -4.23 -4.05
N HIS A 172 -17.98 -4.59 -3.56
CA HIS A 172 -18.12 -5.65 -2.56
C HIS A 172 -18.46 -7.02 -3.17
N GLY A 173 -18.88 -7.06 -4.45
CA GLY A 173 -19.19 -8.31 -5.14
C GLY A 173 -17.98 -9.24 -5.23
N ASP A 174 -18.24 -10.55 -5.28
CA ASP A 174 -17.23 -11.61 -5.40
C ASP A 174 -16.03 -11.41 -4.48
N SER A 175 -16.30 -11.32 -3.18
CA SER A 175 -15.25 -11.09 -2.15
C SER A 175 -14.36 -9.89 -2.47
N CYS A 176 -14.92 -8.85 -3.07
CA CYS A 176 -14.23 -7.63 -3.47
C CYS A 176 -13.20 -7.81 -4.61
N ALA A 177 -13.41 -8.76 -5.52
CA ALA A 177 -12.50 -9.09 -6.63
C ALA A 177 -12.07 -7.87 -7.47
N THR A 178 -12.95 -6.84 -7.57
CA THR A 178 -12.70 -5.66 -8.40
C THR A 178 -12.00 -4.50 -7.69
N LEU A 179 -11.54 -4.66 -6.46
CA LEU A 179 -10.85 -3.59 -5.71
C LEU A 179 -9.65 -2.99 -6.46
N GLY A 180 -8.92 -3.81 -7.21
CA GLY A 180 -7.78 -3.36 -8.02
C GLY A 180 -8.15 -2.30 -9.06
N ALA A 181 -9.41 -2.28 -9.55
CA ALA A 181 -9.87 -1.27 -10.50
C ALA A 181 -9.86 0.16 -9.92
N ILE A 182 -10.01 0.30 -8.59
CA ILE A 182 -9.97 1.62 -7.93
C ILE A 182 -8.58 2.25 -8.06
N TRP A 183 -7.54 1.42 -8.02
CA TRP A 183 -6.14 1.85 -8.14
C TRP A 183 -5.79 2.40 -9.52
N GLN A 184 -6.63 2.12 -10.52
CA GLN A 184 -6.50 2.66 -11.88
C GLN A 184 -7.30 3.95 -12.10
N LYS A 185 -8.11 4.38 -11.10
CA LYS A 185 -8.91 5.61 -11.21
C LYS A 185 -8.09 6.86 -10.92
N PRO A 186 -8.37 8.01 -11.58
CA PRO A 186 -7.61 9.26 -11.45
C PRO A 186 -7.30 9.72 -10.02
N PRO A 187 -8.20 9.60 -9.04
CA PRO A 187 -7.89 10.00 -7.67
C PRO A 187 -6.69 9.23 -7.06
N VAL A 188 -6.44 7.97 -7.49
CA VAL A 188 -5.44 7.07 -6.89
C VAL A 188 -4.31 6.72 -7.87
N ALA A 189 -4.63 6.55 -9.15
CA ALA A 189 -3.71 6.06 -10.18
C ALA A 189 -2.38 6.83 -10.21
N GLY A 190 -1.27 6.10 -10.07
CA GLY A 190 0.07 6.66 -10.12
C GLY A 190 0.49 7.53 -8.92
N LYS A 191 -0.37 7.71 -7.92
CA LYS A 191 -0.10 8.61 -6.78
C LYS A 191 0.36 7.90 -5.52
N VAL A 192 0.05 6.61 -5.35
CA VAL A 192 0.46 5.88 -4.13
C VAL A 192 1.98 5.73 -4.11
N ARG A 193 2.60 6.27 -3.06
CA ARG A 193 4.05 6.25 -2.85
C ARG A 193 4.48 5.26 -1.77
N LEU A 194 3.60 4.98 -0.81
CA LEU A 194 3.91 4.12 0.32
C LEU A 194 2.64 3.44 0.80
N ASN A 195 2.73 2.16 1.13
CA ASN A 195 1.70 1.38 1.81
C ASN A 195 2.23 0.94 3.16
N VAL A 196 1.48 1.22 4.23
CA VAL A 196 1.78 0.85 5.60
C VAL A 196 0.61 0.04 6.16
N LEU A 197 0.79 -1.26 6.31
CA LEU A 197 -0.18 -2.13 6.95
C LEU A 197 0.17 -2.26 8.43
N VAL A 198 -0.71 -1.71 9.28
CA VAL A 198 -0.49 -1.68 10.72
C VAL A 198 -0.86 -3.02 11.33
N MET A 199 0.14 -3.68 11.92
CA MET A 199 0.06 -5.00 12.51
C MET A 199 0.35 -4.98 14.02
N LEU A 200 -0.02 -3.89 14.73
CA LEU A 200 0.24 -3.82 16.18
C LEU A 200 -0.58 -4.84 16.95
N THR A 201 -1.89 -4.82 16.73
CA THR A 201 -2.86 -5.72 17.36
C THR A 201 -3.90 -6.18 16.33
N PRO A 202 -3.49 -6.88 15.25
CA PRO A 202 -4.43 -7.27 14.20
C PRO A 202 -5.50 -8.24 14.70
N GLN A 203 -6.70 -8.18 14.13
CA GLN A 203 -7.77 -9.14 14.40
C GLN A 203 -7.66 -10.30 13.40
N PHE A 204 -7.41 -11.52 13.92
CA PHE A 204 -7.17 -12.70 13.08
C PHE A 204 -8.42 -13.54 12.79
N HIS A 205 -9.51 -13.29 13.54
CA HIS A 205 -10.79 -13.98 13.35
C HIS A 205 -11.93 -13.02 13.66
N SER A 206 -13.19 -13.47 13.50
CA SER A 206 -14.39 -12.65 13.40
C SER A 206 -14.51 -11.95 12.05
N VAL A 207 -15.71 -11.66 11.64
CA VAL A 207 -16.01 -11.18 10.29
C VAL A 207 -16.85 -9.90 10.35
N GLY A 208 -16.62 -9.06 9.37
CA GLY A 208 -17.44 -7.91 9.09
C GLY A 208 -16.89 -6.58 9.55
N PRO A 209 -17.39 -5.50 8.93
CA PRO A 209 -17.03 -4.16 9.33
C PRO A 209 -17.61 -3.78 10.69
N HIS A 210 -18.60 -4.54 11.17
CA HIS A 210 -19.35 -4.28 12.39
C HIS A 210 -19.08 -5.31 13.50
N SER A 211 -18.24 -6.32 13.23
CA SER A 211 -17.93 -7.41 14.16
C SER A 211 -16.50 -7.28 14.66
N PHE A 212 -16.35 -6.82 15.88
CA PHE A 212 -15.06 -6.75 16.55
C PHE A 212 -15.10 -7.66 17.79
N ALA A 213 -14.06 -8.47 17.94
CA ALA A 213 -13.84 -9.33 19.09
C ALA A 213 -12.41 -9.11 19.59
N LYS A 214 -12.27 -8.44 20.73
CA LYS A 214 -10.97 -8.08 21.30
C LYS A 214 -10.14 -9.33 21.62
N GLU A 215 -10.75 -10.39 22.07
CA GLU A 215 -10.14 -11.69 22.35
C GLU A 215 -9.59 -12.40 21.11
N LEU A 216 -10.02 -11.97 19.92
CA LEU A 216 -9.52 -12.47 18.63
C LEU A 216 -8.53 -11.49 17.96
N THR A 217 -8.00 -10.57 18.74
CA THR A 217 -6.81 -9.79 18.42
C THR A 217 -5.60 -10.36 19.13
N TRP A 218 -4.40 -10.04 18.64
CA TRP A 218 -3.18 -10.41 19.37
C TRP A 218 -2.11 -9.33 19.20
N PRO A 219 -1.26 -9.12 20.21
CA PRO A 219 -0.15 -8.20 20.12
C PRO A 219 0.93 -8.78 19.20
N TYR A 220 0.98 -8.29 17.96
CA TYR A 220 1.98 -8.67 16.96
C TYR A 220 3.13 -7.67 16.88
N TYR A 221 2.89 -6.43 17.34
CA TYR A 221 3.89 -5.37 17.50
C TYR A 221 4.55 -4.90 16.19
N GLY A 222 3.89 -5.06 15.04
CA GLY A 222 4.51 -4.89 13.72
C GLY A 222 3.92 -3.80 12.84
N LEU A 223 4.75 -3.38 11.87
CA LEU A 223 4.34 -2.66 10.67
C LEU A 223 4.86 -3.44 9.46
N LEU A 224 4.03 -3.61 8.42
CA LEU A 224 4.45 -4.04 7.09
C LEU A 224 4.46 -2.83 6.17
N VAL A 225 5.59 -2.58 5.52
CA VAL A 225 5.79 -1.38 4.68
C VAL A 225 6.28 -1.80 3.30
N GLY A 226 5.68 -1.21 2.25
CA GLY A 226 6.07 -1.50 0.87
C GLY A 226 5.56 -0.45 -0.12
N LEU A 227 6.16 -0.42 -1.32
CA LEU A 227 5.73 0.49 -2.38
C LEU A 227 4.48 0.00 -3.10
N GLN A 228 4.34 -1.31 -3.26
CA GLN A 228 3.21 -1.96 -3.93
C GLN A 228 2.25 -2.56 -2.91
N PRO A 229 0.91 -2.43 -3.09
CA PRO A 229 -0.06 -2.90 -2.10
C PRO A 229 -0.16 -4.43 -2.03
N VAL A 230 -0.08 -5.13 -3.17
CA VAL A 230 -0.30 -6.59 -3.23
C VAL A 230 0.74 -7.36 -2.42
N PRO A 231 2.07 -7.12 -2.54
CA PRO A 231 3.06 -7.84 -1.73
C PRO A 231 2.89 -7.58 -0.22
N VAL A 232 2.51 -6.35 0.16
CA VAL A 232 2.22 -6.00 1.58
C VAL A 232 1.03 -6.78 2.09
N ASP A 233 -0.09 -6.76 1.35
CA ASP A 233 -1.34 -7.42 1.72
C ASP A 233 -1.20 -8.95 1.71
N ALA A 234 -0.50 -9.53 0.73
CA ALA A 234 -0.21 -10.96 0.64
C ALA A 234 0.66 -11.43 1.83
N THR A 235 1.65 -10.65 2.23
CA THR A 235 2.47 -10.94 3.40
C THR A 235 1.65 -10.89 4.67
N GLY A 236 0.83 -9.85 4.84
CA GLY A 236 -0.11 -9.74 5.97
C GLY A 236 -1.10 -10.90 6.03
N ALA A 237 -1.65 -11.31 4.89
CA ALA A 237 -2.56 -12.46 4.80
C ALA A 237 -1.92 -13.76 5.28
N ARG A 238 -0.66 -14.01 4.93
CA ARG A 238 0.10 -15.19 5.40
C ARG A 238 0.31 -15.17 6.92
N ILE A 239 0.70 -14.01 7.47
CA ILE A 239 0.87 -13.82 8.92
C ILE A 239 -0.45 -14.14 9.64
N LEU A 240 -1.54 -13.57 9.16
CA LEU A 240 -2.85 -13.76 9.76
C LEU A 240 -3.32 -15.22 9.65
N GLN A 241 -3.12 -15.88 8.50
CA GLN A 241 -3.43 -17.30 8.34
C GLN A 241 -2.57 -18.19 9.24
N ALA A 242 -1.29 -17.87 9.43
CA ALA A 242 -0.42 -18.59 10.35
C ALA A 242 -0.91 -18.43 11.80
N LYS A 243 -1.32 -17.23 12.22
CA LYS A 243 -1.94 -17.00 13.54
C LYS A 243 -3.21 -17.81 13.74
N ARG A 244 -4.07 -17.87 12.71
CA ARG A 244 -5.30 -18.70 12.75
C ARG A 244 -4.97 -20.17 12.94
N ARG A 245 -3.96 -20.67 12.23
CA ARG A 245 -3.49 -22.07 12.35
C ARG A 245 -2.99 -22.37 13.75
N GLN A 246 -2.21 -21.49 14.36
CA GLN A 246 -1.79 -21.60 15.76
C GLN A 246 -3.00 -21.62 16.72
N HIS A 247 -3.94 -20.71 16.55
CA HIS A 247 -5.08 -20.55 17.46
C HIS A 247 -6.06 -21.73 17.39
N PHE A 248 -6.37 -22.21 16.19
CA PHE A 248 -7.37 -23.26 16.00
C PHE A 248 -6.78 -24.68 16.01
N GLY A 249 -5.47 -24.84 16.02
CA GLY A 249 -4.81 -26.14 15.90
C GLY A 249 -5.04 -26.84 14.54
N ALA A 250 -5.64 -26.13 13.57
CA ALA A 250 -5.95 -26.63 12.25
C ALA A 250 -5.94 -25.48 11.22
N ASP A 251 -5.71 -25.84 9.95
CA ASP A 251 -5.79 -24.85 8.88
C ASP A 251 -7.26 -24.51 8.59
N ARG A 252 -7.71 -23.39 9.11
CA ARG A 252 -9.02 -22.81 8.83
C ARG A 252 -8.84 -21.60 7.92
N PRO A 253 -9.11 -21.72 6.61
CA PRO A 253 -8.94 -20.62 5.68
C PRO A 253 -9.70 -19.36 6.08
N ILE A 254 -9.17 -18.22 5.68
CA ILE A 254 -9.86 -16.93 5.83
C ILE A 254 -11.12 -16.97 4.97
N SER A 255 -12.26 -16.62 5.55
CA SER A 255 -13.55 -16.60 4.86
C SER A 255 -14.22 -15.23 5.05
N PRO A 256 -14.77 -14.65 3.94
CA PRO A 256 -14.59 -15.07 2.56
C PRO A 256 -13.12 -15.06 2.13
N SER A 257 -12.78 -15.78 1.05
CA SER A 257 -11.40 -15.83 0.54
C SER A 257 -10.91 -14.44 0.14
N PRO A 258 -9.71 -13.99 0.57
CA PRO A 258 -9.15 -12.71 0.17
C PRO A 258 -8.52 -12.72 -1.24
N HIS A 259 -9.16 -13.40 -2.20
CA HIS A 259 -8.66 -13.58 -3.56
C HIS A 259 -8.51 -12.25 -4.33
N HIS A 260 -9.16 -11.18 -3.86
CA HIS A 260 -8.94 -9.83 -4.41
C HIS A 260 -7.46 -9.42 -4.40
N ILE A 261 -6.62 -9.98 -3.50
CA ILE A 261 -5.18 -9.69 -3.43
C ILE A 261 -4.47 -10.25 -4.68
N GLU A 262 -4.73 -11.52 -5.01
CA GLU A 262 -4.17 -12.17 -6.20
C GLU A 262 -4.69 -11.51 -7.50
N ILE A 263 -5.99 -11.23 -7.57
CA ILE A 263 -6.61 -10.57 -8.71
C ILE A 263 -6.04 -9.15 -8.90
N ALA A 264 -5.78 -8.42 -7.82
CA ALA A 264 -5.17 -7.09 -7.90
C ALA A 264 -3.75 -7.15 -8.51
N GLY A 265 -2.99 -8.19 -8.21
CA GLY A 265 -1.69 -8.44 -8.82
C GLY A 265 -1.79 -8.82 -10.29
N SER A 266 -2.51 -9.90 -10.58
CA SER A 266 -2.54 -10.52 -11.91
C SER A 266 -3.29 -9.67 -12.94
N ARG A 267 -4.42 -9.07 -12.57
CA ARG A 267 -5.28 -8.31 -13.48
C ARG A 267 -4.95 -6.83 -13.56
N TYR A 268 -4.50 -6.23 -12.45
CA TYR A 268 -4.32 -4.77 -12.35
C TYR A 268 -2.86 -4.35 -12.18
N GLY A 269 -1.91 -5.29 -12.14
CA GLY A 269 -0.48 -5.00 -12.09
C GLY A 269 -0.01 -4.34 -10.79
N LEU A 270 -0.68 -4.60 -9.66
CA LEU A 270 -0.41 -3.94 -8.38
C LEU A 270 0.65 -4.66 -7.53
N GLY A 271 1.45 -5.52 -8.16
CA GLY A 271 2.56 -6.25 -7.57
C GLY A 271 2.29 -7.76 -7.43
N PRO A 272 3.30 -8.56 -7.14
CA PRO A 272 3.17 -10.00 -6.99
C PRO A 272 2.55 -10.39 -5.64
N SER A 273 1.73 -11.44 -5.65
CA SER A 273 1.20 -12.09 -4.44
C SER A 273 2.00 -13.33 -4.05
N ASP A 274 2.77 -13.92 -4.98
CA ASP A 274 3.60 -15.08 -4.76
C ASP A 274 4.78 -14.75 -3.81
N PRO A 275 4.93 -15.48 -2.67
CA PRO A 275 6.02 -15.28 -1.74
C PRO A 275 7.43 -15.38 -2.37
N ALA A 276 7.59 -16.22 -3.41
CA ALA A 276 8.86 -16.36 -4.11
C ALA A 276 9.30 -15.08 -4.83
N GLN A 277 8.33 -14.22 -5.17
CA GLN A 277 8.55 -12.92 -5.82
C GLN A 277 8.61 -11.74 -4.82
N ILE A 278 8.55 -12.02 -3.51
CA ILE A 278 8.62 -11.01 -2.47
C ILE A 278 9.96 -11.09 -1.73
N ASP A 279 10.68 -9.99 -1.69
CA ASP A 279 11.87 -9.79 -0.86
C ASP A 279 11.43 -9.26 0.51
N LEU A 280 11.23 -10.18 1.48
CA LEU A 280 10.78 -9.84 2.82
C LEU A 280 11.97 -9.56 3.74
N VAL A 281 12.19 -8.28 4.02
CA VAL A 281 13.17 -7.80 5.02
C VAL A 281 12.52 -7.79 6.40
N ARG A 282 13.17 -8.39 7.39
CA ARG A 282 12.68 -8.45 8.77
C ARG A 282 13.60 -7.64 9.68
N LEU A 283 13.01 -6.75 10.49
CA LEU A 283 13.72 -5.88 11.44
C LEU A 283 13.14 -6.06 12.85
N GLY A 284 14.02 -6.04 13.83
CA GLY A 284 13.66 -6.08 15.24
C GLY A 284 13.26 -7.47 15.73
N LEU A 285 12.11 -7.60 16.38
CA LEU A 285 11.66 -8.83 17.04
C LEU A 285 11.45 -9.98 16.05
N ALA A 286 12.28 -11.00 16.12
CA ALA A 286 12.21 -12.19 15.24
C ALA A 286 11.23 -13.26 15.75
N GLU A 287 11.06 -13.36 17.08
CA GLU A 287 10.18 -14.35 17.71
C GLU A 287 8.74 -14.21 17.21
N ASP A 288 8.07 -15.32 16.89
CA ASP A 288 6.69 -15.36 16.38
C ASP A 288 6.42 -14.45 15.19
N ALA A 289 7.38 -14.30 14.29
CA ALA A 289 7.18 -13.51 13.07
C ALA A 289 6.13 -14.11 12.12
N LEU A 290 5.90 -15.43 12.19
CA LEU A 290 4.88 -16.17 11.45
C LEU A 290 5.05 -16.21 9.91
N VAL A 291 6.14 -15.63 9.37
CA VAL A 291 6.51 -15.59 7.94
C VAL A 291 8.01 -15.69 7.77
#